data_47b1947fa8577f6d5cc28abef25714f1
#
_entry.id   47b1947fa8577f6d5cc28abef25714f1
#
_cell.length_a   1.000
_cell.length_b   1.000
_cell.length_c   1.000
_cell.angle_alpha   90.00
_cell.angle_beta   90.00
_cell.angle_gamma   90.00
#
_symmetry.space_group_name_H-M   'P 1'
#
loop_
_entity.id
_entity.type
_entity.pdbx_description
1 polymer ?
#
loop_
_entity_poly.entity_id
_entity_poly.type
_entity_poly.pdbx_seq_one_letter_code
_entity_poly.pdbx_strand_id
1 'polypeptide(L)'
;MKLRFLSIFMVALATCHNVHSQYSNVAYKDGTVRFTVITDGAVRLEYSPTGQFTDNASQVAVIRSYPKSDYTVRQHGSTVTVSTPKMVVRYKKGSGKFTSHNISITSAKGQPPFRWTPGVKDTLNLKGTYRTLDGFDGEYCGNFKMPLCQGVLSRSGWTLIDDSKSYLFDNDKEWPWVTERPQTTDSQDMYFMAYGTDYKQALKDFTVFAGKVPLPPRYAFGYWWSRYWSYSDTELRQHLDHFDNWNIPLDVLVIDMDWHYSDGVRGGWTGYTWNKQLFPDPYKFLNYLRDERKLKVTLNIHPADGIRPFDTPFKMMADYMGADTSKTSQIPYEGSNKKFMNGLLDKVLRPMNEQGVSFWWLDWQQFMNDRKLTNLSNTWWINYAFFSYMQRKQSARPMLYHRWGGLGNHRYQIGFSGDSHITWNSLKFQPYFNSTASNVLYGYWSHDIGGHQGNGIDPELYVRWMQFGALSPILRTHSTKQANLNKEPWTFDYKTCDILR
;
A
#
# COMPACT_ATOMS: atom_id res chain seq x y z
N MET A 1 50.77 23.90 -41.05
CA MET A 1 50.38 22.48 -41.04
C MET A 1 50.25 22.08 -39.60
N LYS A 2 48.99 22.14 -39.04
CA LYS A 2 48.67 21.78 -37.63
C LYS A 2 47.86 20.50 -37.66
N LEU A 3 48.47 19.42 -37.21
CA LEU A 3 47.76 18.13 -36.94
C LEU A 3 46.87 18.27 -35.69
N ARG A 4 45.59 18.03 -35.82
CA ARG A 4 44.67 17.82 -34.69
C ARG A 4 44.60 16.31 -34.42
N PHE A 5 45.06 15.92 -33.25
CA PHE A 5 44.78 14.58 -32.69
C PHE A 5 43.37 14.53 -32.17
N LEU A 6 42.60 13.62 -32.75
CA LEU A 6 41.22 13.27 -32.29
C LEU A 6 41.34 12.07 -31.35
N SER A 7 41.22 12.30 -30.04
CA SER A 7 41.17 11.23 -29.05
C SER A 7 39.78 10.67 -29.00
N ILE A 8 39.57 9.45 -29.48
CA ILE A 8 38.34 8.69 -29.34
C ILE A 8 38.37 8.02 -27.97
N PHE A 9 37.56 8.53 -27.05
CA PHE A 9 37.26 7.84 -25.78
C PHE A 9 36.23 6.73 -26.04
N MET A 10 36.72 5.49 -26.10
CA MET A 10 35.89 4.31 -26.11
C MET A 10 35.41 4.06 -24.67
N VAL A 11 34.16 4.44 -24.34
CA VAL A 11 33.51 4.05 -23.09
C VAL A 11 33.04 2.62 -23.25
N ALA A 12 33.79 1.69 -22.67
CA ALA A 12 33.35 0.32 -22.52
C ALA A 12 32.20 0.26 -21.48
N LEU A 13 30.96 0.16 -21.95
CA LEU A 13 29.84 -0.20 -21.14
C LEU A 13 30.01 -1.66 -20.70
N ALA A 14 30.54 -1.85 -19.50
CA ALA A 14 30.50 -3.14 -18.82
C ALA A 14 29.05 -3.41 -18.39
N THR A 15 28.30 -4.12 -19.24
CA THR A 15 27.02 -4.72 -18.85
C THR A 15 27.31 -5.82 -17.84
N CYS A 16 27.22 -5.50 -16.56
CA CYS A 16 27.15 -6.51 -15.51
C CYS A 16 25.86 -7.31 -15.71
N HIS A 17 25.93 -8.35 -16.49
CA HIS A 17 24.95 -9.43 -16.45
C HIS A 17 25.16 -10.16 -15.13
N ASN A 18 24.39 -9.82 -14.12
CA ASN A 18 24.22 -10.65 -12.95
C ASN A 18 23.50 -11.94 -13.39
N VAL A 19 24.28 -12.92 -13.79
CA VAL A 19 23.83 -14.31 -13.89
C VAL A 19 23.60 -14.76 -12.45
N HIS A 20 22.38 -14.54 -11.94
CA HIS A 20 21.94 -15.21 -10.73
C HIS A 20 21.81 -16.70 -11.07
N SER A 21 22.79 -17.50 -10.63
CA SER A 21 22.62 -18.95 -10.65
C SER A 21 21.38 -19.25 -9.81
N GLN A 22 20.34 -19.78 -10.44
CA GLN A 22 19.13 -20.23 -9.76
C GLN A 22 19.50 -21.41 -8.87
N TYR A 23 19.75 -21.16 -7.59
CA TYR A 23 19.82 -22.23 -6.60
C TYR A 23 18.39 -22.73 -6.38
N SER A 24 18.19 -24.01 -6.64
CA SER A 24 16.93 -24.66 -6.26
C SER A 24 16.92 -24.82 -4.74
N ASN A 25 16.15 -24.01 -4.04
CA ASN A 25 15.95 -24.11 -2.59
C ASN A 25 14.83 -25.11 -2.24
N VAL A 26 14.39 -25.93 -3.20
CA VAL A 26 13.41 -26.99 -2.96
C VAL A 26 14.10 -28.07 -2.13
N ALA A 27 13.79 -28.10 -0.84
CA ALA A 27 14.36 -29.05 0.11
C ALA A 27 13.70 -30.42 0.01
N TYR A 28 12.41 -30.46 -0.29
CA TYR A 28 11.67 -31.70 -0.45
C TYR A 28 10.56 -31.56 -1.47
N LYS A 29 10.34 -32.59 -2.27
CA LYS A 29 9.22 -32.71 -3.20
C LYS A 29 8.83 -34.17 -3.33
N ASP A 30 7.55 -34.47 -3.19
CA ASP A 30 6.90 -35.69 -3.65
C ASP A 30 5.77 -35.37 -4.62
N GLY A 31 4.95 -36.32 -5.01
CA GLY A 31 3.89 -36.10 -5.99
C GLY A 31 2.97 -34.92 -5.67
N THR A 32 2.64 -34.69 -4.40
CA THR A 32 1.61 -33.73 -3.97
C THR A 32 2.11 -32.68 -2.99
N VAL A 33 3.34 -32.77 -2.49
CA VAL A 33 3.90 -31.85 -1.48
C VAL A 33 5.24 -31.29 -1.93
N ARG A 34 5.46 -30.00 -1.67
CA ARG A 34 6.74 -29.33 -1.91
C ARG A 34 7.08 -28.43 -0.71
N PHE A 35 8.33 -28.54 -0.25
CA PHE A 35 8.93 -27.62 0.74
C PHE A 35 10.07 -26.86 0.11
N THR A 36 10.01 -25.53 0.22
CA THR A 36 11.07 -24.64 -0.29
C THR A 36 11.61 -23.82 0.86
N VAL A 37 12.92 -23.92 1.13
CA VAL A 37 13.59 -23.09 2.13
C VAL A 37 13.90 -21.73 1.51
N ILE A 38 13.34 -20.67 2.09
CA ILE A 38 13.48 -19.30 1.59
C ILE A 38 14.69 -18.62 2.24
N THR A 39 14.75 -18.70 3.57
CA THR A 39 15.86 -18.25 4.42
C THR A 39 16.01 -19.24 5.57
N ASP A 40 17.00 -19.04 6.44
CA ASP A 40 17.14 -19.84 7.67
C ASP A 40 15.87 -19.80 8.54
N GLY A 41 15.13 -18.69 8.48
CA GLY A 41 13.93 -18.43 9.26
C GLY A 41 12.61 -18.55 8.49
N ALA A 42 12.61 -18.88 7.20
CA ALA A 42 11.38 -18.92 6.40
C ALA A 42 11.33 -20.14 5.46
N VAL A 43 10.21 -20.85 5.49
CA VAL A 43 9.94 -22.02 4.63
C VAL A 43 8.56 -21.90 4.00
N ARG A 44 8.46 -22.15 2.69
CA ARG A 44 7.18 -22.30 1.97
C ARG A 44 6.76 -23.75 2.01
N LEU A 45 5.52 -23.99 2.36
CA LEU A 45 4.88 -25.31 2.47
C LEU A 45 3.74 -25.36 1.46
N GLU A 46 3.80 -26.27 0.52
CA GLU A 46 2.81 -26.41 -0.54
C GLU A 46 2.23 -27.81 -0.58
N TYR A 47 0.91 -27.89 -0.66
CA TYR A 47 0.19 -29.10 -1.02
C TYR A 47 -0.68 -28.84 -2.24
N SER A 48 -0.61 -29.73 -3.22
CA SER A 48 -1.44 -29.73 -4.42
C SER A 48 -1.97 -31.15 -4.66
N PRO A 49 -3.29 -31.35 -4.67
CA PRO A 49 -3.86 -32.68 -4.90
C PRO A 49 -3.53 -33.24 -6.30
N THR A 50 -3.20 -32.39 -7.26
CA THR A 50 -2.81 -32.76 -8.63
C THR A 50 -1.30 -32.83 -8.82
N GLY A 51 -0.49 -32.46 -7.81
CA GLY A 51 0.96 -32.36 -7.94
C GLY A 51 1.47 -31.19 -8.77
N GLN A 52 0.57 -30.30 -9.23
CA GLN A 52 0.92 -29.06 -9.92
C GLN A 52 1.11 -27.95 -8.91
N PHE A 53 2.31 -27.40 -8.83
CA PHE A 53 2.67 -26.31 -7.95
C PHE A 53 2.73 -25.00 -8.72
N THR A 54 2.39 -23.90 -8.04
CA THR A 54 2.33 -22.57 -8.64
C THR A 54 3.61 -21.79 -8.35
N ASP A 55 4.33 -21.41 -9.40
CA ASP A 55 5.55 -20.61 -9.29
C ASP A 55 5.35 -19.15 -9.74
N ASN A 56 4.13 -18.77 -10.15
CA ASN A 56 3.77 -17.39 -10.39
C ASN A 56 3.81 -16.55 -9.09
N ALA A 57 4.16 -15.27 -9.22
CA ALA A 57 4.04 -14.32 -8.13
C ALA A 57 2.58 -14.27 -7.63
N SER A 58 2.39 -14.09 -6.33
CA SER A 58 1.09 -13.84 -5.70
C SER A 58 1.01 -12.42 -5.15
N GLN A 59 -0.18 -12.01 -4.69
CA GLN A 59 -0.36 -10.71 -4.02
C GLN A 59 0.59 -10.55 -2.82
N VAL A 60 0.89 -11.60 -2.08
CA VAL A 60 1.79 -11.58 -0.93
C VAL A 60 3.24 -11.82 -1.34
N ALA A 61 3.51 -12.88 -2.08
CA ALA A 61 4.85 -13.34 -2.42
C ALA A 61 5.16 -13.08 -3.89
N VAL A 62 5.92 -12.03 -4.15
CA VAL A 62 6.26 -11.58 -5.52
C VAL A 62 7.63 -12.07 -5.99
N ILE A 63 8.48 -12.51 -5.08
CA ILE A 63 9.83 -13.04 -5.40
C ILE A 63 9.77 -14.55 -5.27
N ARG A 64 10.25 -15.25 -6.32
CA ARG A 64 10.26 -16.73 -6.40
C ARG A 64 11.66 -17.31 -6.56
N SER A 65 12.68 -16.47 -6.65
CA SER A 65 14.10 -16.86 -6.61
C SER A 65 14.70 -16.40 -5.29
N TYR A 66 15.28 -17.32 -4.53
CA TYR A 66 15.72 -17.06 -3.17
C TYR A 66 17.24 -17.20 -3.03
N PRO A 67 17.88 -16.52 -2.07
CA PRO A 67 19.29 -16.70 -1.77
C PRO A 67 19.55 -18.14 -1.31
N LYS A 68 20.78 -18.58 -1.43
CA LYS A 68 21.20 -19.86 -0.85
C LYS A 68 21.00 -19.82 0.66
N SER A 69 20.37 -20.86 1.21
CA SER A 69 20.14 -21.03 2.65
C SER A 69 20.72 -22.35 3.12
N ASP A 70 21.13 -22.40 4.37
CA ASP A 70 21.66 -23.62 4.98
C ASP A 70 20.50 -24.49 5.50
N TYR A 71 20.41 -25.71 4.98
CA TYR A 71 19.42 -26.67 5.47
C TYR A 71 19.93 -28.11 5.26
N THR A 72 19.35 -29.02 6.01
CA THR A 72 19.56 -30.46 5.85
C THR A 72 18.22 -31.16 5.66
N VAL A 73 18.24 -32.24 4.88
CA VAL A 73 17.07 -33.09 4.70
C VAL A 73 17.44 -34.51 5.13
N ARG A 74 16.62 -35.08 5.99
CA ARG A 74 16.77 -36.49 6.43
C ARG A 74 15.45 -37.21 6.32
N GLN A 75 15.51 -38.49 5.95
CA GLN A 75 14.33 -39.35 5.97
C GLN A 75 14.63 -40.56 6.90
N HIS A 76 13.70 -40.80 7.82
CA HIS A 76 13.73 -41.98 8.68
C HIS A 76 12.33 -42.62 8.62
N GLY A 77 12.27 -43.82 8.05
CA GLY A 77 11.00 -44.48 7.76
C GLY A 77 10.10 -43.60 6.85
N SER A 78 8.90 -43.36 7.29
CA SER A 78 7.94 -42.47 6.60
C SER A 78 8.08 -40.99 6.98
N THR A 79 9.00 -40.61 7.85
CA THR A 79 9.15 -39.22 8.30
C THR A 79 10.26 -38.52 7.52
N VAL A 80 9.91 -37.43 6.84
CA VAL A 80 10.85 -36.48 6.25
C VAL A 80 11.07 -35.33 7.23
N THR A 81 12.33 -34.99 7.45
CA THR A 81 12.74 -33.89 8.32
C THR A 81 13.57 -32.89 7.51
N VAL A 82 13.11 -31.66 7.41
CA VAL A 82 13.85 -30.52 6.87
C VAL A 82 14.27 -29.63 8.05
N SER A 83 15.56 -29.42 8.22
CA SER A 83 16.11 -28.64 9.33
C SER A 83 16.88 -27.45 8.80
N THR A 84 16.55 -26.25 9.32
CA THR A 84 17.31 -25.01 9.15
C THR A 84 17.94 -24.60 10.49
N PRO A 85 18.80 -23.59 10.56
CA PRO A 85 19.30 -23.04 11.82
C PRO A 85 18.21 -22.53 12.79
N LYS A 86 17.01 -22.24 12.29
CA LYS A 86 15.90 -21.64 13.09
C LYS A 86 14.78 -22.63 13.41
N MET A 87 14.50 -23.61 12.53
CA MET A 87 13.36 -24.51 12.70
C MET A 87 13.62 -25.93 12.17
N VAL A 88 12.76 -26.86 12.60
CA VAL A 88 12.72 -28.25 12.12
C VAL A 88 11.30 -28.56 11.67
N VAL A 89 11.13 -28.82 10.38
CA VAL A 89 9.87 -29.27 9.77
C VAL A 89 9.88 -30.79 9.71
N ARG A 90 8.84 -31.43 10.23
CA ARG A 90 8.66 -32.90 10.15
C ARG A 90 7.35 -33.21 9.44
N TYR A 91 7.39 -34.03 8.42
CA TYR A 91 6.25 -34.41 7.61
C TYR A 91 6.20 -35.92 7.39
N LYS A 92 5.00 -36.49 7.47
CA LYS A 92 4.77 -37.91 7.13
C LYS A 92 4.63 -38.03 5.62
N LYS A 93 5.63 -38.60 4.97
CA LYS A 93 5.72 -38.78 3.52
C LYS A 93 4.45 -39.45 2.96
N GLY A 94 3.94 -38.92 1.84
CA GLY A 94 2.80 -39.49 1.14
C GLY A 94 1.46 -39.32 1.86
N SER A 95 1.38 -38.52 2.95
CA SER A 95 0.12 -38.30 3.68
C SER A 95 -0.73 -37.16 3.15
N GLY A 96 -0.29 -36.47 2.08
CA GLY A 96 -1.05 -35.45 1.35
C GLY A 96 -1.24 -34.14 2.12
N LYS A 97 -2.44 -33.60 2.10
CA LYS A 97 -2.84 -32.33 2.71
C LYS A 97 -2.35 -32.18 4.16
N PHE A 98 -1.83 -31.00 4.48
CA PHE A 98 -1.30 -30.73 5.82
C PHE A 98 -2.40 -30.66 6.87
N THR A 99 -2.23 -31.49 7.90
CA THR A 99 -3.10 -31.58 9.08
C THR A 99 -2.25 -31.64 10.34
N SER A 100 -2.85 -31.50 11.51
CA SER A 100 -2.18 -31.62 12.81
C SER A 100 -1.53 -32.97 13.07
N HIS A 101 -1.89 -34.01 12.28
CA HIS A 101 -1.41 -35.40 12.44
C HIS A 101 -0.23 -35.72 11.53
N ASN A 102 0.05 -34.94 10.51
CA ASN A 102 1.04 -35.31 9.50
C ASN A 102 2.19 -34.30 9.30
N ILE A 103 2.04 -33.07 9.81
CA ILE A 103 3.10 -32.06 9.78
C ILE A 103 3.24 -31.37 11.13
N SER A 104 4.47 -31.12 11.53
CA SER A 104 4.78 -30.27 12.68
C SER A 104 6.03 -29.45 12.42
N ILE A 105 6.08 -28.24 12.99
CA ILE A 105 7.26 -27.38 12.95
C ILE A 105 7.63 -27.03 14.39
N THR A 106 8.90 -27.22 14.73
CA THR A 106 9.45 -26.88 16.04
C THR A 106 10.65 -25.98 15.89
N SER A 107 11.02 -25.26 16.94
CA SER A 107 12.30 -24.55 17.00
C SER A 107 13.46 -25.50 16.81
N ALA A 108 14.54 -25.04 16.18
CA ALA A 108 15.82 -25.74 16.17
C ALA A 108 16.51 -25.70 17.55
N LYS A 109 17.47 -26.57 17.78
CA LYS A 109 18.25 -26.60 19.04
C LYS A 109 18.91 -25.24 19.28
N GLY A 110 18.77 -24.72 20.49
CA GLY A 110 19.34 -23.44 20.88
C GLY A 110 18.48 -22.22 20.53
N GLN A 111 17.32 -22.41 19.86
CA GLN A 111 16.34 -21.35 19.61
C GLN A 111 15.24 -21.34 20.68
N PRO A 112 14.58 -20.19 20.91
CA PRO A 112 13.43 -20.14 21.81
C PRO A 112 12.37 -21.19 21.43
N PRO A 113 11.84 -21.95 22.40
CA PRO A 113 11.02 -23.13 22.10
C PRO A 113 9.64 -22.73 21.57
N PHE A 114 9.24 -23.35 20.48
CA PHE A 114 7.87 -23.35 19.98
C PHE A 114 7.55 -24.70 19.32
N ARG A 115 6.26 -24.99 19.21
CA ARG A 115 5.72 -26.08 18.40
C ARG A 115 4.46 -25.59 17.69
N TRP A 116 4.43 -25.79 16.40
CA TRP A 116 3.28 -25.51 15.56
C TRP A 116 2.82 -26.75 14.81
N THR A 117 1.52 -26.91 14.66
CA THR A 117 0.84 -27.82 13.74
C THR A 117 -0.35 -27.10 13.15
N PRO A 118 -0.90 -27.53 11.97
CA PRO A 118 -2.12 -26.95 11.42
C PRO A 118 -3.24 -26.88 12.43
N GLY A 119 -3.90 -25.71 12.53
CA GLY A 119 -4.96 -25.44 13.51
C GLY A 119 -4.48 -24.69 14.77
N VAL A 120 -3.18 -24.67 15.07
CA VAL A 120 -2.65 -23.83 16.17
C VAL A 120 -2.79 -22.36 15.82
N LYS A 121 -3.50 -21.61 16.69
CA LYS A 121 -3.70 -20.15 16.54
C LYS A 121 -2.57 -19.38 17.24
N ASP A 122 -2.09 -18.35 16.58
CA ASP A 122 -1.19 -17.38 17.18
C ASP A 122 -1.97 -16.37 18.03
N THR A 123 -1.95 -16.55 19.35
CA THR A 123 -2.65 -15.66 20.32
C THR A 123 -1.78 -14.50 20.80
N LEU A 124 -0.48 -14.51 20.49
CA LEU A 124 0.49 -13.52 20.93
C LEU A 124 0.97 -12.61 19.76
N ASN A 125 0.24 -12.60 18.66
CA ASN A 125 0.55 -11.78 17.49
C ASN A 125 0.54 -10.30 17.83
N LEU A 126 1.57 -9.56 17.41
CA LEU A 126 1.74 -8.14 17.69
C LEU A 126 0.86 -7.23 16.82
N LYS A 127 0.01 -7.82 16.02
CA LYS A 127 -0.91 -7.16 15.10
C LYS A 127 -0.21 -6.40 13.97
N GLY A 128 -0.98 -6.07 12.97
CA GLY A 128 -0.65 -5.21 11.84
C GLY A 128 -1.52 -3.96 11.86
N THR A 129 -2.00 -3.57 10.72
CA THR A 129 -2.85 -2.39 10.54
C THR A 129 -4.27 -2.78 10.10
N TYR A 130 -5.07 -1.80 9.78
CA TYR A 130 -6.42 -1.98 9.26
C TYR A 130 -6.68 -1.01 8.11
N ARG A 131 -7.68 -1.29 7.29
CA ARG A 131 -7.99 -0.50 6.09
C ARG A 131 -8.31 0.96 6.42
N THR A 132 -9.05 1.19 7.50
CA THR A 132 -9.59 2.51 7.82
C THR A 132 -9.88 2.69 9.31
N LEU A 133 -9.72 3.92 9.77
CA LEU A 133 -10.20 4.44 11.05
C LEU A 133 -11.42 5.35 10.86
N ASP A 134 -12.17 5.21 9.74
CA ASP A 134 -13.37 6.01 9.52
C ASP A 134 -14.35 5.86 10.67
N GLY A 135 -14.73 6.99 11.28
CA GLY A 135 -15.61 7.02 12.45
C GLY A 135 -15.01 6.45 13.74
N PHE A 136 -13.68 6.29 13.80
CA PHE A 136 -13.00 5.79 15.00
C PHE A 136 -12.91 6.86 16.08
N ASP A 137 -13.43 6.57 17.28
CA ASP A 137 -13.49 7.49 18.43
C ASP A 137 -12.34 7.32 19.43
N GLY A 138 -11.53 6.29 19.25
CA GLY A 138 -10.42 5.89 20.13
C GLY A 138 -10.53 4.45 20.64
N GLU A 139 -11.68 3.83 20.49
CA GLU A 139 -11.93 2.42 20.81
C GLU A 139 -12.76 1.71 19.74
N TYR A 140 -13.77 2.38 19.19
CA TYR A 140 -14.72 1.83 18.23
C TYR A 140 -14.75 2.60 16.93
N CYS A 141 -15.03 1.89 15.81
CA CYS A 141 -15.51 2.45 14.57
C CYS A 141 -17.03 2.18 14.51
N GLY A 142 -17.83 3.19 14.85
CA GLY A 142 -19.26 2.97 15.09
C GLY A 142 -19.49 1.94 16.20
N ASN A 143 -20.13 0.81 15.87
CA ASN A 143 -20.42 -0.27 16.83
C ASN A 143 -19.35 -1.38 16.88
N PHE A 144 -18.26 -1.25 16.13
CA PHE A 144 -17.24 -2.29 16.02
C PHE A 144 -15.95 -1.88 16.74
N LYS A 145 -15.43 -2.77 17.57
CA LYS A 145 -14.08 -2.64 18.09
C LYS A 145 -13.08 -2.75 16.94
N MET A 146 -12.01 -1.93 16.98
CA MET A 146 -11.00 -1.89 15.90
C MET A 146 -10.38 -3.27 15.63
N PRO A 147 -10.68 -3.91 14.47
CA PRO A 147 -10.22 -5.27 14.17
C PRO A 147 -8.86 -5.26 13.45
N LEU A 148 -7.77 -4.96 14.15
CA LEU A 148 -6.45 -5.00 13.53
C LEU A 148 -6.15 -6.36 12.90
N CYS A 149 -5.64 -6.36 11.68
CA CYS A 149 -5.18 -7.56 11.00
C CYS A 149 -4.02 -8.24 11.78
N GLN A 150 -3.79 -9.52 11.52
CA GLN A 150 -2.59 -10.19 12.00
C GLN A 150 -1.35 -9.56 11.35
N GLY A 151 -0.31 -9.32 12.15
CA GLY A 151 0.97 -8.83 11.68
C GLY A 151 1.94 -9.98 11.35
N VAL A 152 3.08 -9.62 10.79
CA VAL A 152 4.18 -10.57 10.52
C VAL A 152 4.95 -10.93 11.80
N LEU A 153 4.76 -10.16 12.88
CA LEU A 153 5.47 -10.33 14.15
C LEU A 153 4.58 -10.90 15.25
N SER A 154 5.13 -11.80 16.06
CA SER A 154 4.46 -12.39 17.22
C SER A 154 5.45 -12.69 18.34
N ARG A 155 4.97 -12.55 19.59
CA ARG A 155 5.71 -13.03 20.77
C ARG A 155 5.76 -14.55 20.87
N SER A 156 4.98 -15.26 20.06
CA SER A 156 5.10 -16.73 19.89
C SER A 156 6.42 -17.13 19.21
N GLY A 157 7.17 -16.18 18.63
CA GLY A 157 8.44 -16.43 17.94
C GLY A 157 8.30 -17.03 16.53
N TRP A 158 7.07 -17.14 16.04
CA TRP A 158 6.74 -17.63 14.70
C TRP A 158 5.52 -16.96 14.11
N THR A 159 5.37 -17.05 12.80
CA THR A 159 4.19 -16.56 12.07
C THR A 159 3.89 -17.50 10.90
N LEU A 160 2.61 -17.73 10.66
CA LEU A 160 2.12 -18.41 9.46
C LEU A 160 1.39 -17.42 8.57
N ILE A 161 1.77 -17.35 7.31
CA ILE A 161 1.06 -16.58 6.27
C ILE A 161 0.44 -17.60 5.32
N ASP A 162 -0.88 -17.64 5.28
CA ASP A 162 -1.64 -18.47 4.35
C ASP A 162 -1.91 -17.69 3.06
N ASP A 163 -1.26 -18.07 1.99
CA ASP A 163 -1.35 -17.47 0.66
C ASP A 163 -2.25 -18.28 -0.29
N SER A 164 -2.86 -19.36 0.21
CA SER A 164 -3.61 -20.34 -0.61
C SER A 164 -4.73 -19.73 -1.44
N LYS A 165 -5.32 -18.63 -0.96
CA LYS A 165 -6.46 -17.94 -1.61
C LYS A 165 -6.10 -16.64 -2.31
N SER A 166 -4.85 -16.19 -2.22
CA SER A 166 -4.41 -14.97 -2.90
C SER A 166 -4.40 -15.16 -4.40
N TYR A 167 -4.82 -14.14 -5.14
CA TYR A 167 -4.67 -14.12 -6.59
C TYR A 167 -3.19 -14.10 -7.00
N LEU A 168 -2.94 -14.57 -8.20
CA LEU A 168 -1.61 -14.59 -8.81
C LEU A 168 -1.46 -13.42 -9.78
N PHE A 169 -0.22 -13.18 -10.16
CA PHE A 169 0.11 -12.39 -11.33
C PHE A 169 0.34 -13.32 -12.52
N ASP A 170 -0.14 -12.90 -13.69
CA ASP A 170 0.19 -13.57 -14.96
C ASP A 170 1.68 -13.39 -15.32
N ASN A 171 2.07 -13.96 -16.46
CA ASN A 171 3.45 -13.91 -16.95
C ASN A 171 3.71 -12.73 -17.90
N ASP A 172 2.84 -11.72 -17.95
CA ASP A 172 3.07 -10.53 -18.77
C ASP A 172 4.31 -9.79 -18.24
N LYS A 173 5.30 -9.63 -19.12
CA LYS A 173 6.60 -9.03 -18.75
C LYS A 173 6.55 -7.51 -18.62
N GLU A 174 5.60 -6.87 -19.28
CA GLU A 174 5.49 -5.42 -19.27
C GLU A 174 4.67 -4.93 -18.09
N TRP A 175 3.54 -5.56 -17.84
CA TRP A 175 2.63 -5.22 -16.75
C TRP A 175 1.89 -6.46 -16.25
N PRO A 176 2.48 -7.21 -15.33
CA PRO A 176 1.84 -8.39 -14.76
C PRO A 176 0.43 -8.06 -14.26
N TRP A 177 -0.53 -8.91 -14.54
CA TRP A 177 -1.92 -8.66 -14.20
C TRP A 177 -2.50 -9.77 -13.35
N VAL A 178 -3.66 -9.49 -12.71
CA VAL A 178 -4.33 -10.46 -11.87
C VAL A 178 -4.78 -11.67 -12.68
N THR A 179 -4.51 -12.84 -12.15
CA THR A 179 -5.02 -14.12 -12.66
C THR A 179 -5.41 -15.03 -11.50
N GLU A 180 -6.40 -15.88 -11.75
CA GLU A 180 -6.82 -16.85 -10.75
C GLU A 180 -5.78 -17.94 -10.55
N ARG A 181 -5.76 -18.53 -9.35
CA ARG A 181 -5.00 -19.75 -9.14
C ARG A 181 -5.62 -20.90 -9.96
N PRO A 182 -4.79 -21.83 -10.48
CA PRO A 182 -5.32 -23.07 -11.04
C PRO A 182 -6.22 -23.73 -10.01
N GLN A 183 -7.48 -23.97 -10.36
CA GLN A 183 -8.49 -24.40 -9.41
C GLN A 183 -8.20 -25.79 -8.84
N THR A 184 -7.77 -25.82 -7.59
CA THR A 184 -8.00 -26.95 -6.70
C THR A 184 -8.41 -26.33 -5.36
N THR A 185 -9.68 -26.43 -5.03
CA THR A 185 -10.28 -25.89 -3.80
C THR A 185 -9.60 -26.40 -2.52
N ASP A 186 -8.74 -27.38 -2.61
CA ASP A 186 -8.09 -28.09 -1.52
C ASP A 186 -6.57 -27.87 -1.44
N SER A 187 -6.00 -27.04 -2.30
CA SER A 187 -4.55 -26.74 -2.26
C SER A 187 -4.19 -25.87 -1.05
N GLN A 188 -2.96 -26.04 -0.57
CA GLN A 188 -2.36 -25.20 0.49
C GLN A 188 -1.06 -24.59 -0.02
N ASP A 189 -0.87 -23.29 0.22
CA ASP A 189 0.33 -22.53 -0.09
C ASP A 189 0.61 -21.58 1.08
N MET A 190 1.54 -21.97 1.94
CA MET A 190 1.75 -21.31 3.23
C MET A 190 3.22 -20.94 3.40
N TYR A 191 3.48 -19.81 4.04
CA TYR A 191 4.81 -19.37 4.44
C TYR A 191 4.89 -19.42 5.95
N PHE A 192 5.75 -20.28 6.48
CA PHE A 192 6.04 -20.37 7.90
C PHE A 192 7.36 -19.66 8.20
N MET A 193 7.33 -18.75 9.19
CA MET A 193 8.48 -17.97 9.62
C MET A 193 8.78 -18.27 11.09
N ALA A 194 10.04 -18.54 11.42
CA ALA A 194 10.54 -18.78 12.77
C ALA A 194 11.69 -17.81 13.08
N TYR A 195 11.53 -16.98 14.09
CA TYR A 195 12.47 -15.90 14.38
C TYR A 195 12.70 -15.66 15.89
N GLY A 196 11.97 -16.37 16.77
CA GLY A 196 12.06 -16.15 18.21
C GLY A 196 11.70 -14.70 18.58
N THR A 197 12.67 -13.94 19.09
CA THR A 197 12.52 -12.52 19.45
C THR A 197 13.22 -11.58 18.46
N ASP A 198 13.83 -12.11 17.40
CA ASP A 198 14.51 -11.29 16.40
C ASP A 198 13.53 -10.76 15.35
N TYR A 199 12.73 -9.78 15.78
CA TYR A 199 11.68 -9.15 14.94
C TYR A 199 12.24 -8.43 13.71
N LYS A 200 13.44 -7.84 13.81
CA LYS A 200 14.08 -7.18 12.66
C LYS A 200 14.46 -8.18 11.58
N GLN A 201 14.99 -9.33 11.98
CA GLN A 201 15.30 -10.40 11.04
C GLN A 201 14.01 -10.99 10.43
N ALA A 202 12.94 -11.14 11.22
CA ALA A 202 11.64 -11.57 10.69
C ALA A 202 11.13 -10.67 9.56
N LEU A 203 11.16 -9.35 9.76
CA LEU A 203 10.77 -8.40 8.72
C LEU A 203 11.70 -8.46 7.51
N LYS A 204 13.00 -8.63 7.73
CA LYS A 204 13.97 -8.83 6.64
C LYS A 204 13.69 -10.12 5.86
N ASP A 205 13.44 -11.23 6.54
CA ASP A 205 13.08 -12.51 5.90
C ASP A 205 11.77 -12.40 5.12
N PHE A 206 10.79 -11.67 5.66
CA PHE A 206 9.55 -11.39 4.95
C PHE A 206 9.81 -10.66 3.63
N THR A 207 10.71 -9.67 3.59
CA THR A 207 11.03 -8.96 2.34
C THR A 207 11.67 -9.84 1.28
N VAL A 208 12.28 -10.98 1.64
CA VAL A 208 12.92 -11.89 0.67
C VAL A 208 11.92 -12.49 -0.31
N PHE A 209 10.69 -12.74 0.14
CA PHE A 209 9.65 -13.27 -0.74
C PHE A 209 8.52 -12.25 -1.03
N ALA A 210 8.23 -11.35 -0.08
CA ALA A 210 7.16 -10.38 -0.22
C ALA A 210 7.59 -9.08 -0.94
N GLY A 211 8.88 -8.90 -1.19
CA GLY A 211 9.42 -7.69 -1.80
C GLY A 211 9.73 -6.58 -0.78
N LYS A 212 10.57 -5.65 -1.20
CA LYS A 212 11.05 -4.53 -0.36
C LYS A 212 10.03 -3.40 -0.29
N VAL A 213 10.16 -2.58 0.75
CA VAL A 213 9.47 -1.29 0.86
C VAL A 213 10.22 -0.28 -0.02
N PRO A 214 9.59 0.33 -1.04
CA PRO A 214 10.22 1.38 -1.83
C PRO A 214 10.41 2.64 -0.99
N LEU A 215 11.48 3.38 -1.21
CA LEU A 215 11.71 4.66 -0.53
C LEU A 215 10.87 5.76 -1.21
N PRO A 216 10.03 6.52 -0.48
CA PRO A 216 9.30 7.65 -1.03
C PRO A 216 10.22 8.78 -1.50
N PRO A 217 9.75 9.70 -2.35
CA PRO A 217 10.44 10.95 -2.63
C PRO A 217 10.64 11.79 -1.36
N ARG A 218 11.70 12.61 -1.32
CA ARG A 218 12.06 13.39 -0.12
C ARG A 218 10.96 14.32 0.36
N TYR A 219 10.22 14.95 -0.54
CA TYR A 219 9.14 15.87 -0.21
C TYR A 219 7.99 15.20 0.58
N ALA A 220 7.87 13.89 0.53
CA ALA A 220 6.88 13.15 1.31
C ALA A 220 7.09 13.29 2.83
N PHE A 221 8.30 13.58 3.26
CA PHE A 221 8.68 13.74 4.67
C PHE A 221 8.64 15.19 5.15
N GLY A 222 8.15 16.11 4.32
CA GLY A 222 7.87 17.48 4.71
C GLY A 222 6.44 17.64 5.23
N TYR A 223 6.00 18.89 5.39
CA TYR A 223 4.66 19.17 5.84
C TYR A 223 3.65 19.16 4.69
N TRP A 224 2.50 18.51 4.91
CA TRP A 224 1.38 18.47 3.99
C TRP A 224 0.19 19.22 4.60
N TRP A 225 -0.27 20.26 3.91
CA TRP A 225 -1.55 20.88 4.19
C TRP A 225 -2.66 20.15 3.45
N SER A 226 -3.70 19.74 4.18
CA SER A 226 -4.88 19.08 3.65
C SER A 226 -6.12 19.49 4.44
N ARG A 227 -7.19 19.78 3.73
CA ARG A 227 -8.53 19.98 4.29
C ARG A 227 -9.57 19.68 3.23
N TYR A 228 -10.61 18.92 3.58
CA TYR A 228 -11.80 18.84 2.75
C TYR A 228 -12.57 20.14 2.87
N TRP A 229 -12.44 21.00 1.87
CA TRP A 229 -13.07 22.30 1.77
C TRP A 229 -13.16 22.74 0.31
N SER A 230 -14.23 23.48 -0.05
CA SER A 230 -14.41 24.00 -1.42
C SER A 230 -13.55 25.23 -1.66
N TYR A 231 -12.23 25.12 -1.54
CA TYR A 231 -11.31 26.19 -1.86
C TYR A 231 -11.33 26.53 -3.35
N SER A 232 -11.37 27.84 -3.67
CA SER A 232 -10.97 28.34 -4.98
C SER A 232 -9.45 28.45 -5.11
N ASP A 233 -8.96 28.58 -6.35
CA ASP A 233 -7.54 28.85 -6.60
C ASP A 233 -7.06 30.16 -5.97
N THR A 234 -7.93 31.16 -5.92
CA THR A 234 -7.66 32.46 -5.27
C THR A 234 -7.53 32.31 -3.76
N GLU A 235 -8.44 31.59 -3.11
CA GLU A 235 -8.37 31.33 -1.66
C GLU A 235 -7.14 30.50 -1.31
N LEU A 236 -6.79 29.49 -2.12
CA LEU A 236 -5.56 28.72 -1.91
C LEU A 236 -4.29 29.56 -2.06
N ARG A 237 -4.25 30.54 -2.99
CA ARG A 237 -3.13 31.48 -3.08
C ARG A 237 -2.99 32.32 -1.82
N GLN A 238 -4.10 32.90 -1.32
CA GLN A 238 -4.12 33.64 -0.06
C GLN A 238 -3.69 32.77 1.11
N HIS A 239 -4.15 31.51 1.12
CA HIS A 239 -3.77 30.55 2.14
C HIS A 239 -2.25 30.26 2.16
N LEU A 240 -1.64 30.12 0.99
CA LEU A 240 -0.19 29.95 0.86
C LEU A 240 0.58 31.21 1.29
N ASP A 241 0.06 32.40 1.04
CA ASP A 241 0.65 33.64 1.53
C ASP A 241 0.62 33.72 3.06
N HIS A 242 -0.43 33.19 3.72
CA HIS A 242 -0.46 33.04 5.16
C HIS A 242 0.64 32.10 5.69
N PHE A 243 0.90 30.95 5.03
CA PHE A 243 2.01 30.07 5.40
C PHE A 243 3.35 30.81 5.39
N ASP A 244 3.61 31.63 4.35
CA ASP A 244 4.83 32.42 4.26
C ASP A 244 4.91 33.50 5.35
N ASN A 245 3.82 34.26 5.56
CA ASN A 245 3.75 35.35 6.54
C ASN A 245 3.95 34.85 7.97
N TRP A 246 3.54 33.61 8.27
CA TRP A 246 3.74 32.97 9.57
C TRP A 246 5.02 32.12 9.63
N ASN A 247 5.84 32.09 8.58
CA ASN A 247 7.07 31.28 8.48
C ASN A 247 6.82 29.80 8.74
N ILE A 248 5.72 29.25 8.24
CA ILE A 248 5.39 27.83 8.35
C ILE A 248 5.79 27.15 7.03
N PRO A 249 6.78 26.24 7.03
CA PRO A 249 7.19 25.56 5.82
C PRO A 249 6.09 24.63 5.30
N LEU A 250 5.98 24.50 3.98
CA LEU A 250 5.04 23.61 3.32
C LEU A 250 5.73 22.92 2.14
N ASP A 251 5.52 21.62 2.00
CA ASP A 251 6.08 20.82 0.90
C ASP A 251 5.00 20.28 -0.04
N VAL A 252 3.83 19.94 0.51
CA VAL A 252 2.73 19.33 -0.25
C VAL A 252 1.42 20.06 0.02
N LEU A 253 0.76 20.46 -1.05
CA LEU A 253 -0.63 20.93 -1.02
C LEU A 253 -1.54 19.79 -1.47
N VAL A 254 -2.48 19.39 -0.61
CA VAL A 254 -3.53 18.44 -0.93
C VAL A 254 -4.80 19.21 -1.30
N ILE A 255 -5.36 18.94 -2.47
CA ILE A 255 -6.65 19.49 -2.89
C ILE A 255 -7.64 18.32 -2.86
N ASP A 256 -8.59 18.42 -1.93
CA ASP A 256 -9.60 17.40 -1.72
C ASP A 256 -10.69 17.44 -2.78
N MET A 257 -11.65 16.52 -2.74
CA MET A 257 -12.51 16.15 -3.87
C MET A 257 -13.31 17.28 -4.52
N ASP A 258 -13.45 18.46 -3.92
CA ASP A 258 -14.09 19.62 -4.58
C ASP A 258 -13.23 20.25 -5.71
N TRP A 259 -12.02 19.71 -5.97
CA TRP A 259 -11.28 20.08 -7.18
C TRP A 259 -12.06 19.71 -8.46
N HIS A 260 -12.91 18.68 -8.40
CA HIS A 260 -13.88 18.33 -9.43
C HIS A 260 -15.29 18.69 -8.98
N TYR A 261 -16.26 18.58 -9.88
CA TYR A 261 -17.65 18.76 -9.52
C TYR A 261 -18.12 17.63 -8.60
N SER A 262 -18.61 17.99 -7.40
CA SER A 262 -19.07 17.08 -6.35
C SER A 262 -20.50 17.37 -5.89
N ASP A 263 -21.27 18.14 -6.69
CA ASP A 263 -22.60 18.68 -6.34
C ASP A 263 -23.75 17.65 -6.43
N GLY A 264 -23.46 16.40 -6.73
CA GLY A 264 -24.48 15.34 -6.89
C GLY A 264 -25.22 15.34 -8.21
N VAL A 265 -25.15 16.44 -8.97
CA VAL A 265 -25.77 16.59 -10.30
C VAL A 265 -24.75 16.27 -11.41
N ARG A 266 -23.57 16.90 -11.34
CA ARG A 266 -22.47 16.76 -12.30
C ARG A 266 -21.35 15.87 -11.77
N GLY A 267 -21.51 15.24 -10.64
CA GLY A 267 -20.53 14.42 -9.99
C GLY A 267 -21.04 13.88 -8.67
N GLY A 268 -20.13 13.44 -7.85
CA GLY A 268 -20.32 12.93 -6.51
C GLY A 268 -18.94 12.77 -5.91
N TRP A 269 -18.68 11.67 -5.26
CA TRP A 269 -17.33 11.37 -4.79
C TRP A 269 -16.37 11.05 -5.95
N THR A 270 -16.87 10.41 -7.01
CA THR A 270 -16.10 10.18 -8.24
C THR A 270 -16.28 11.34 -9.22
N GLY A 271 -15.18 11.85 -9.77
CA GLY A 271 -15.18 12.87 -10.82
C GLY A 271 -13.78 13.08 -11.40
N TYR A 272 -13.75 13.49 -12.70
CA TYR A 272 -12.50 13.69 -13.44
C TYR A 272 -12.50 15.03 -14.22
N THR A 273 -13.41 15.92 -13.86
CA THR A 273 -13.57 17.22 -14.52
C THR A 273 -13.33 18.33 -13.51
N TRP A 274 -12.33 19.17 -13.75
CA TRP A 274 -12.06 20.31 -12.90
C TRP A 274 -13.31 21.20 -12.71
N ASN A 275 -13.59 21.51 -11.46
CA ASN A 275 -14.63 22.49 -11.11
C ASN A 275 -14.16 23.90 -11.52
N LYS A 276 -14.63 24.35 -12.69
CA LYS A 276 -14.22 25.64 -13.26
C LYS A 276 -14.72 26.85 -12.47
N GLN A 277 -15.67 26.69 -11.57
CA GLN A 277 -16.10 27.75 -10.65
C GLN A 277 -15.05 28.01 -9.58
N LEU A 278 -14.36 26.97 -9.11
CA LEU A 278 -13.30 27.06 -8.11
C LEU A 278 -11.92 27.22 -8.77
N PHE A 279 -11.69 26.55 -9.87
CA PHE A 279 -10.45 26.54 -10.63
C PHE A 279 -10.69 26.93 -12.08
N PRO A 280 -10.85 28.24 -12.40
CA PRO A 280 -11.12 28.68 -13.77
C PRO A 280 -10.02 28.25 -14.76
N ASP A 281 -8.76 28.35 -14.36
CA ASP A 281 -7.58 27.88 -15.10
C ASP A 281 -6.71 27.00 -14.20
N PRO A 282 -7.02 25.68 -14.09
CA PRO A 282 -6.30 24.78 -13.20
C PRO A 282 -4.82 24.61 -13.62
N TYR A 283 -4.50 24.75 -14.91
CA TYR A 283 -3.12 24.60 -15.40
C TYR A 283 -2.24 25.77 -14.99
N LYS A 284 -2.76 26.97 -15.10
CA LYS A 284 -2.07 28.17 -14.60
C LYS A 284 -1.87 28.08 -13.08
N PHE A 285 -2.84 27.56 -12.36
CA PHE A 285 -2.73 27.36 -10.92
C PHE A 285 -1.69 26.27 -10.57
N LEU A 286 -1.70 25.13 -11.24
CA LEU A 286 -0.72 24.06 -11.02
C LEU A 286 0.72 24.51 -11.36
N ASN A 287 0.88 25.30 -12.44
CA ASN A 287 2.17 25.89 -12.80
C ASN A 287 2.67 26.86 -11.72
N TYR A 288 1.78 27.71 -11.19
CA TYR A 288 2.12 28.59 -10.06
C TYR A 288 2.60 27.78 -8.85
N LEU A 289 1.90 26.72 -8.46
CA LEU A 289 2.29 25.88 -7.34
C LEU A 289 3.65 25.21 -7.56
N ARG A 290 3.89 24.71 -8.78
CA ARG A 290 5.15 24.06 -9.13
C ARG A 290 6.32 25.04 -9.28
N ASP A 291 6.13 26.12 -10.05
CA ASP A 291 7.22 26.94 -10.56
C ASP A 291 7.54 28.12 -9.63
N GLU A 292 6.54 28.71 -8.98
CA GLU A 292 6.70 29.83 -8.06
C GLU A 292 6.80 29.36 -6.61
N ARG A 293 5.83 28.51 -6.18
CA ARG A 293 5.75 28.04 -4.78
C ARG A 293 6.62 26.82 -4.47
N LYS A 294 7.14 26.12 -5.49
CA LYS A 294 7.95 24.88 -5.38
C LYS A 294 7.25 23.73 -4.64
N LEU A 295 5.92 23.73 -4.62
CA LEU A 295 5.10 22.74 -3.93
C LEU A 295 4.85 21.51 -4.81
N LYS A 296 4.65 20.39 -4.17
CA LYS A 296 4.03 19.19 -4.74
C LYS A 296 2.53 19.20 -4.49
N VAL A 297 1.77 18.71 -5.45
CA VAL A 297 0.30 18.74 -5.40
C VAL A 297 -0.25 17.33 -5.56
N THR A 298 -1.22 16.98 -4.73
CA THR A 298 -2.02 15.78 -4.91
C THR A 298 -3.50 16.12 -4.92
N LEU A 299 -4.24 15.37 -5.71
CA LEU A 299 -5.69 15.42 -5.76
C LEU A 299 -6.26 14.16 -5.12
N ASN A 300 -7.32 14.33 -4.31
CA ASN A 300 -8.11 13.22 -3.80
C ASN A 300 -8.97 12.63 -4.93
N ILE A 301 -9.00 11.29 -5.06
CA ILE A 301 -9.87 10.61 -6.02
C ILE A 301 -10.55 9.38 -5.41
N HIS A 302 -11.83 9.22 -5.78
CA HIS A 302 -12.68 8.07 -5.45
C HIS A 302 -13.18 7.42 -6.75
N PRO A 303 -12.43 6.54 -7.41
CA PRO A 303 -12.74 6.11 -8.78
C PRO A 303 -13.89 5.09 -8.89
N ALA A 304 -14.57 4.77 -7.81
CA ALA A 304 -15.51 3.64 -7.72
C ALA A 304 -16.73 3.71 -8.65
N ASP A 305 -17.20 4.90 -8.99
CA ASP A 305 -18.34 5.07 -9.91
C ASP A 305 -17.93 4.99 -11.39
N GLY A 306 -16.61 4.85 -11.68
CA GLY A 306 -16.14 4.86 -13.05
C GLY A 306 -16.22 6.24 -13.70
N ILE A 307 -16.50 6.33 -15.00
CA ILE A 307 -16.50 7.58 -15.76
C ILE A 307 -17.90 7.84 -16.33
N ARG A 308 -18.45 9.02 -16.09
CA ARG A 308 -19.83 9.39 -16.42
C ARG A 308 -19.88 10.39 -17.58
N PRO A 309 -21.06 10.56 -18.26
CA PRO A 309 -21.19 11.44 -19.43
C PRO A 309 -20.81 12.91 -19.21
N PHE A 310 -20.95 13.42 -17.99
CA PHE A 310 -20.55 14.79 -17.64
C PHE A 310 -19.03 14.94 -17.42
N ASP A 311 -18.30 13.85 -17.26
CA ASP A 311 -16.83 13.90 -17.14
C ASP A 311 -16.21 14.23 -18.49
N THR A 312 -15.32 15.20 -18.52
CA THR A 312 -14.59 15.62 -19.73
C THR A 312 -13.96 14.41 -20.49
N PRO A 313 -13.36 13.43 -19.81
CA PRO A 313 -12.76 12.27 -20.50
C PRO A 313 -13.77 11.20 -20.92
N PHE A 314 -15.09 11.35 -20.71
CA PHE A 314 -16.06 10.28 -20.96
C PHE A 314 -16.05 9.77 -22.39
N LYS A 315 -16.18 10.68 -23.39
CA LYS A 315 -16.21 10.27 -24.79
C LYS A 315 -14.95 9.55 -25.21
N MET A 316 -13.80 10.11 -24.88
CA MET A 316 -12.49 9.51 -25.19
C MET A 316 -12.34 8.13 -24.53
N MET A 317 -12.79 7.97 -23.28
CA MET A 317 -12.72 6.69 -22.60
C MET A 317 -13.73 5.67 -23.16
N ALA A 318 -14.93 6.13 -23.56
CA ALA A 318 -15.92 5.27 -24.22
C ALA A 318 -15.38 4.74 -25.56
N ASP A 319 -14.84 5.63 -26.38
CA ASP A 319 -14.21 5.25 -27.66
C ASP A 319 -13.05 4.24 -27.42
N TYR A 320 -12.21 4.49 -26.42
CA TYR A 320 -11.11 3.59 -26.06
C TYR A 320 -11.62 2.21 -25.59
N MET A 321 -12.69 2.18 -24.80
CA MET A 321 -13.30 0.92 -24.35
C MET A 321 -14.11 0.20 -25.45
N GLY A 322 -14.49 0.90 -26.51
CA GLY A 322 -15.39 0.41 -27.56
C GLY A 322 -16.87 0.45 -27.15
N ALA A 323 -17.23 1.37 -26.26
CA ALA A 323 -18.60 1.55 -25.78
C ALA A 323 -19.37 2.51 -26.69
N ASP A 324 -20.62 2.17 -27.00
CA ASP A 324 -21.56 3.03 -27.75
C ASP A 324 -22.11 4.11 -26.81
N THR A 325 -21.67 5.34 -26.99
CA THR A 325 -22.06 6.49 -26.14
C THR A 325 -23.55 6.84 -26.24
N SER A 326 -24.25 6.38 -27.29
CA SER A 326 -25.71 6.58 -27.41
C SER A 326 -26.50 5.68 -26.46
N LYS A 327 -25.89 4.57 -26.02
CA LYS A 327 -26.51 3.54 -25.16
C LYS A 327 -25.85 3.45 -23.79
N THR A 328 -24.66 4.03 -23.63
CA THR A 328 -23.84 3.91 -22.42
C THR A 328 -24.01 5.14 -21.55
N SER A 329 -24.64 4.99 -20.40
CA SER A 329 -24.82 6.04 -19.41
C SER A 329 -23.62 6.16 -18.46
N GLN A 330 -22.70 5.21 -18.47
CA GLN A 330 -21.54 5.16 -17.57
C GLN A 330 -20.54 4.11 -18.06
N ILE A 331 -19.25 4.40 -17.95
CA ILE A 331 -18.20 3.40 -18.06
C ILE A 331 -17.88 2.96 -16.62
N PRO A 332 -18.31 1.75 -16.23
CA PRO A 332 -18.19 1.33 -14.85
C PRO A 332 -16.72 1.13 -14.44
N TYR A 333 -16.42 1.33 -13.16
CA TYR A 333 -15.12 0.94 -12.61
C TYR A 333 -14.96 -0.58 -12.67
N GLU A 334 -13.88 -1.02 -13.29
CA GLU A 334 -13.50 -2.43 -13.42
C GLU A 334 -12.01 -2.59 -13.07
N GLY A 335 -11.67 -2.74 -11.79
CA GLY A 335 -10.28 -2.80 -11.31
C GLY A 335 -9.49 -3.96 -11.90
N SER A 336 -10.10 -5.13 -12.05
CA SER A 336 -9.47 -6.33 -12.66
C SER A 336 -9.34 -6.27 -14.19
N ASN A 337 -10.02 -5.34 -14.85
CA ASN A 337 -9.93 -5.15 -16.29
C ASN A 337 -8.71 -4.31 -16.67
N LYS A 338 -7.67 -4.95 -17.20
CA LYS A 338 -6.41 -4.30 -17.59
C LYS A 338 -6.61 -3.15 -18.59
N LYS A 339 -7.52 -3.33 -19.57
CA LYS A 339 -7.84 -2.29 -20.55
C LYS A 339 -8.46 -1.08 -19.87
N PHE A 340 -9.45 -1.28 -18.97
CA PHE A 340 -10.05 -0.18 -18.22
C PHE A 340 -9.02 0.57 -17.39
N MET A 341 -8.21 -0.14 -16.61
CA MET A 341 -7.19 0.49 -15.75
C MET A 341 -6.12 1.22 -16.58
N ASN A 342 -5.70 0.65 -17.71
CA ASN A 342 -4.78 1.37 -18.61
C ASN A 342 -5.44 2.64 -19.18
N GLY A 343 -6.71 2.59 -19.56
CA GLY A 343 -7.45 3.78 -20.01
C GLY A 343 -7.55 4.85 -18.95
N LEU A 344 -7.94 4.48 -17.73
CA LEU A 344 -8.01 5.40 -16.59
C LEU A 344 -6.65 6.07 -16.31
N LEU A 345 -5.60 5.27 -16.21
CA LEU A 345 -4.26 5.77 -15.84
C LEU A 345 -3.58 6.55 -16.97
N ASP A 346 -3.66 6.04 -18.21
CA ASP A 346 -2.92 6.60 -19.36
C ASP A 346 -3.69 7.71 -20.08
N LYS A 347 -5.01 7.61 -20.16
CA LYS A 347 -5.82 8.56 -20.91
C LYS A 347 -6.50 9.63 -20.05
N VAL A 348 -6.88 9.27 -18.82
CA VAL A 348 -7.60 10.21 -17.95
C VAL A 348 -6.63 10.91 -16.99
N LEU A 349 -5.80 10.18 -16.27
CA LEU A 349 -4.99 10.75 -15.18
C LEU A 349 -3.60 11.23 -15.61
N ARG A 350 -2.94 10.55 -16.55
CA ARG A 350 -1.62 11.00 -17.02
C ARG A 350 -1.60 12.41 -17.57
N PRO A 351 -2.57 12.89 -18.38
CA PRO A 351 -2.59 14.29 -18.81
C PRO A 351 -2.62 15.28 -17.64
N MET A 352 -3.29 14.94 -16.53
CA MET A 352 -3.30 15.77 -15.33
C MET A 352 -1.94 15.77 -14.61
N ASN A 353 -1.23 14.62 -14.59
CA ASN A 353 0.15 14.57 -14.09
C ASN A 353 1.10 15.42 -14.92
N GLU A 354 0.99 15.39 -16.26
CA GLU A 354 1.77 16.21 -17.18
C GLU A 354 1.52 17.71 -16.98
N GLN A 355 0.32 18.06 -16.52
CA GLN A 355 -0.08 19.43 -16.22
C GLN A 355 0.38 19.93 -14.83
N GLY A 356 0.84 19.03 -13.94
CA GLY A 356 1.40 19.44 -12.65
C GLY A 356 0.92 18.68 -11.42
N VAL A 357 -0.05 17.76 -11.53
CA VAL A 357 -0.42 16.87 -10.42
C VAL A 357 0.74 15.92 -10.16
N SER A 358 1.30 15.97 -8.95
CA SER A 358 2.54 15.26 -8.63
C SER A 358 2.34 13.79 -8.31
N PHE A 359 1.24 13.44 -7.67
CA PHE A 359 0.85 12.09 -7.31
C PHE A 359 -0.64 12.05 -6.98
N TRP A 360 -1.18 10.85 -6.68
CA TRP A 360 -2.61 10.65 -6.42
C TRP A 360 -2.87 10.22 -4.98
N TRP A 361 -3.96 10.76 -4.41
CA TRP A 361 -4.55 10.27 -3.18
C TRP A 361 -5.75 9.38 -3.52
N LEU A 362 -5.56 8.04 -3.38
CA LEU A 362 -6.61 7.04 -3.58
C LEU A 362 -7.38 6.84 -2.29
N ASP A 363 -8.52 7.45 -2.20
CA ASP A 363 -9.40 7.36 -1.04
C ASP A 363 -10.53 6.35 -1.32
N TRP A 364 -10.20 5.06 -1.23
CA TRP A 364 -11.15 4.00 -1.54
C TRP A 364 -11.97 3.64 -0.31
N GLN A 365 -13.22 4.11 -0.23
CA GLN A 365 -14.17 3.85 0.85
C GLN A 365 -15.37 2.98 0.43
N GLN A 366 -15.52 2.70 -0.87
CA GLN A 366 -16.64 2.02 -1.48
C GLN A 366 -16.58 0.49 -1.29
N PHE A 367 -17.07 -0.27 -2.27
CA PHE A 367 -17.14 -1.72 -2.18
C PHE A 367 -15.78 -2.40 -2.01
N MET A 368 -15.75 -3.41 -1.14
CA MET A 368 -14.50 -4.05 -0.69
C MET A 368 -13.79 -4.83 -1.79
N ASN A 369 -14.55 -5.58 -2.59
CA ASN A 369 -14.02 -6.53 -3.54
C ASN A 369 -14.37 -6.17 -4.98
N ASP A 370 -13.55 -6.62 -5.93
CA ASP A 370 -13.80 -6.50 -7.35
C ASP A 370 -15.12 -7.20 -7.74
N ARG A 371 -15.80 -6.64 -8.73
CA ARG A 371 -17.13 -7.15 -9.16
C ARG A 371 -17.04 -8.49 -9.89
N LYS A 372 -15.93 -8.76 -10.57
CA LYS A 372 -15.70 -9.99 -11.35
C LYS A 372 -14.91 -11.01 -10.52
N LEU A 373 -13.88 -10.55 -9.82
CA LEU A 373 -13.01 -11.37 -9.00
C LEU A 373 -13.35 -11.15 -7.51
N THR A 374 -14.38 -11.84 -7.04
CA THR A 374 -15.06 -11.56 -5.75
C THR A 374 -14.19 -11.67 -4.50
N ASN A 375 -13.02 -12.30 -4.57
CA ASN A 375 -12.03 -12.35 -3.48
C ASN A 375 -10.88 -11.36 -3.68
N LEU A 376 -10.87 -10.59 -4.77
CA LEU A 376 -9.85 -9.57 -5.03
C LEU A 376 -10.23 -8.27 -4.30
N SER A 377 -9.45 -7.88 -3.31
CA SER A 377 -9.63 -6.57 -2.66
C SER A 377 -9.38 -5.44 -3.66
N ASN A 378 -10.39 -4.56 -3.85
CA ASN A 378 -10.24 -3.37 -4.68
C ASN A 378 -9.16 -2.44 -4.16
N THR A 379 -9.10 -2.23 -2.84
CA THR A 379 -8.07 -1.39 -2.22
C THR A 379 -6.66 -1.94 -2.52
N TRP A 380 -6.46 -3.24 -2.35
CA TRP A 380 -5.17 -3.85 -2.66
C TRP A 380 -4.80 -3.70 -4.13
N TRP A 381 -5.76 -3.98 -5.00
CA TRP A 381 -5.51 -4.06 -6.44
C TRP A 381 -5.30 -2.69 -7.10
N ILE A 382 -6.09 -1.68 -6.70
CA ILE A 382 -5.92 -0.32 -7.22
C ILE A 382 -4.57 0.27 -6.82
N ASN A 383 -4.09 -0.02 -5.61
CA ASN A 383 -2.76 0.41 -5.16
C ASN A 383 -1.66 -0.18 -6.04
N TYR A 384 -1.74 -1.48 -6.35
CA TYR A 384 -0.83 -2.11 -7.30
C TYR A 384 -0.90 -1.47 -8.68
N ALA A 385 -2.09 -1.33 -9.24
CA ALA A 385 -2.27 -0.85 -10.61
C ALA A 385 -1.71 0.57 -10.79
N PHE A 386 -2.00 1.47 -9.86
CA PHE A 386 -1.47 2.84 -9.89
C PHE A 386 0.05 2.88 -9.69
N PHE A 387 0.56 2.22 -8.67
CA PHE A 387 1.98 2.25 -8.36
C PHE A 387 2.83 1.62 -9.46
N SER A 388 2.43 0.45 -9.95
CA SER A 388 3.16 -0.24 -11.02
C SER A 388 3.07 0.50 -12.36
N TYR A 389 1.95 1.19 -12.63
CA TYR A 389 1.85 2.07 -13.80
C TYR A 389 2.86 3.22 -13.71
N MET A 390 2.96 3.90 -12.56
CA MET A 390 3.94 4.97 -12.36
C MET A 390 5.38 4.46 -12.51
N GLN A 391 5.71 3.29 -11.95
CA GLN A 391 7.03 2.67 -12.12
C GLN A 391 7.42 2.45 -13.57
N ARG A 392 6.45 2.11 -14.43
CA ARG A 392 6.68 1.83 -15.85
C ARG A 392 6.75 3.10 -16.72
N LYS A 393 6.00 4.12 -16.36
CA LYS A 393 5.74 5.29 -17.22
C LYS A 393 6.41 6.58 -16.77
N GLN A 394 6.88 6.65 -15.55
CA GLN A 394 7.52 7.85 -15.01
C GLN A 394 9.02 7.61 -14.77
N SER A 395 9.83 8.64 -15.03
CA SER A 395 11.25 8.63 -14.68
C SER A 395 11.49 8.95 -13.20
N ALA A 396 10.55 9.61 -12.57
CA ALA A 396 10.60 9.95 -11.15
C ALA A 396 10.24 8.75 -10.27
N ARG A 397 10.73 8.77 -9.03
CA ARG A 397 10.36 7.78 -8.02
C ARG A 397 8.84 7.81 -7.79
N PRO A 398 8.12 6.68 -7.95
CA PRO A 398 6.68 6.64 -7.79
C PRO A 398 6.28 6.90 -6.34
N MET A 399 5.15 7.56 -6.17
CA MET A 399 4.52 7.80 -4.88
C MET A 399 3.01 7.72 -5.03
N LEU A 400 2.38 7.03 -4.11
CA LEU A 400 0.94 6.88 -4.02
C LEU A 400 0.51 7.06 -2.57
N TYR A 401 -0.59 7.77 -2.35
CA TYR A 401 -1.18 7.98 -1.04
C TYR A 401 -2.52 7.25 -0.99
N HIS A 402 -2.67 6.26 -0.10
CA HIS A 402 -3.78 5.31 -0.20
C HIS A 402 -4.09 4.58 1.11
N ARG A 403 -5.19 3.82 1.12
CA ARG A 403 -5.60 2.98 2.26
C ARG A 403 -4.95 1.59 2.20
N TRP A 404 -4.83 0.94 3.35
CA TRP A 404 -4.32 -0.43 3.45
C TRP A 404 -5.27 -1.44 2.81
N GLY A 405 -4.76 -2.31 1.96
CA GLY A 405 -5.52 -3.34 1.26
C GLY A 405 -5.17 -4.78 1.67
N GLY A 406 -4.12 -5.01 2.47
CA GLY A 406 -3.69 -6.34 2.89
C GLY A 406 -2.18 -6.57 2.78
N LEU A 407 -1.70 -7.74 3.19
CA LEU A 407 -0.30 -8.11 3.07
C LEU A 407 0.19 -7.98 1.62
N GLY A 408 1.39 -7.43 1.46
CA GLY A 408 1.95 -7.08 0.15
C GLY A 408 1.78 -5.60 -0.22
N ASN A 409 0.84 -4.86 0.36
CA ASN A 409 0.65 -3.44 0.07
C ASN A 409 1.80 -2.53 0.54
N HIS A 410 2.68 -3.01 1.40
CA HIS A 410 3.91 -2.30 1.77
C HIS A 410 4.78 -1.93 0.56
N ARG A 411 4.57 -2.54 -0.58
CA ARG A 411 5.26 -2.23 -1.85
C ARG A 411 4.75 -0.98 -2.55
N TYR A 412 3.63 -0.42 -2.13
CA TYR A 412 2.90 0.62 -2.88
C TYR A 412 2.60 1.87 -2.05
N GLN A 413 3.38 2.21 -1.04
CA GLN A 413 3.14 3.27 -0.07
C GLN A 413 2.90 4.67 -0.72
N ILE A 414 2.34 5.58 0.02
CA ILE A 414 2.18 5.81 1.46
C ILE A 414 0.77 5.45 1.90
N GLY A 415 0.63 4.88 3.10
CA GLY A 415 -0.67 4.60 3.68
C GLY A 415 -1.26 5.74 4.50
N PHE A 416 -2.60 5.87 4.56
CA PHE A 416 -3.25 6.75 5.49
C PHE A 416 -4.40 6.05 6.25
N SER A 417 -4.71 6.60 7.44
CA SER A 417 -5.61 5.92 8.37
C SER A 417 -7.10 6.10 8.08
N GLY A 418 -7.50 7.17 7.39
CA GLY A 418 -8.91 7.53 7.23
C GLY A 418 -9.44 8.47 8.33
N ASP A 419 -10.75 8.61 8.40
CA ASP A 419 -11.52 9.72 8.96
C ASP A 419 -11.85 9.52 10.46
N SER A 420 -10.86 9.59 11.34
CA SER A 420 -11.05 9.41 12.79
C SER A 420 -11.70 10.64 13.46
N HIS A 421 -12.34 10.41 14.60
CA HIS A 421 -12.88 11.49 15.42
C HIS A 421 -11.79 12.30 16.13
N ILE A 422 -12.08 13.60 16.36
CA ILE A 422 -11.24 14.54 17.10
C ILE A 422 -11.44 14.29 18.60
N THR A 423 -10.72 13.32 19.17
CA THR A 423 -10.79 12.97 20.59
C THR A 423 -9.42 12.62 21.16
N TRP A 424 -9.24 12.83 22.48
CA TRP A 424 -8.06 12.39 23.20
C TRP A 424 -7.81 10.88 23.10
N ASN A 425 -8.88 10.09 23.06
CA ASN A 425 -8.78 8.63 22.92
C ASN A 425 -8.28 8.25 21.51
N SER A 426 -8.73 8.95 20.45
CA SER A 426 -8.18 8.77 19.11
C SER A 426 -6.69 9.10 19.07
N LEU A 427 -6.26 10.23 19.67
CA LEU A 427 -4.83 10.57 19.75
C LEU A 427 -4.04 9.50 20.52
N LYS A 428 -4.54 9.04 21.66
CA LYS A 428 -3.90 7.99 22.47
C LYS A 428 -3.66 6.70 21.70
N PHE A 429 -4.54 6.37 20.76
CA PHE A 429 -4.45 5.16 19.92
C PHE A 429 -3.42 5.30 18.78
N GLN A 430 -3.19 6.49 18.24
CA GLN A 430 -2.35 6.69 17.05
C GLN A 430 -0.91 6.16 17.19
N PRO A 431 -0.17 6.33 18.31
CA PRO A 431 1.16 5.75 18.48
C PRO A 431 1.16 4.23 18.38
N TYR A 432 0.15 3.57 18.96
CA TYR A 432 -0.02 2.13 18.86
C TYR A 432 -0.29 1.71 17.41
N PHE A 433 -1.20 2.38 16.72
CA PHE A 433 -1.57 2.08 15.34
C PHE A 433 -0.39 2.28 14.36
N ASN A 434 0.37 3.37 14.50
CA ASN A 434 1.59 3.58 13.72
C ASN A 434 2.62 2.46 13.95
N SER A 435 2.79 2.04 15.20
CA SER A 435 3.73 0.97 15.55
C SER A 435 3.31 -0.37 14.95
N THR A 436 2.03 -0.73 15.07
CA THR A 436 1.52 -2.00 14.51
C THR A 436 1.52 -2.03 12.99
N ALA A 437 1.35 -0.90 12.31
CA ALA A 437 1.49 -0.81 10.86
C ALA A 437 2.90 -1.21 10.40
N SER A 438 3.93 -0.89 11.19
CA SER A 438 5.31 -1.30 10.91
C SER A 438 5.52 -2.82 11.00
N ASN A 439 4.68 -3.54 11.74
CA ASN A 439 4.74 -5.02 11.84
C ASN A 439 4.31 -5.74 10.54
N VAL A 440 3.81 -4.99 9.56
CA VAL A 440 3.52 -5.46 8.20
C VAL A 440 4.30 -4.66 7.14
N LEU A 441 5.40 -4.01 7.56
CA LEU A 441 6.25 -3.17 6.72
C LEU A 441 5.53 -1.94 6.11
N TYR A 442 4.39 -1.53 6.68
CA TYR A 442 3.62 -0.37 6.22
C TYR A 442 3.95 0.88 7.05
N GLY A 443 5.25 1.11 7.25
CA GLY A 443 5.78 2.09 8.20
C GLY A 443 5.73 3.54 7.74
N TYR A 444 5.56 3.82 6.43
CA TYR A 444 5.30 5.18 5.95
C TYR A 444 3.81 5.49 6.11
N TRP A 445 3.41 5.68 7.35
CA TRP A 445 2.02 5.82 7.74
C TRP A 445 1.65 7.27 7.98
N SER A 446 0.51 7.68 7.44
CA SER A 446 -0.11 8.98 7.64
C SER A 446 -1.41 8.82 8.42
N HIS A 447 -1.65 9.65 9.41
CA HIS A 447 -2.94 9.80 10.06
C HIS A 447 -3.42 11.24 9.90
N ASP A 448 -4.71 11.47 10.12
CA ASP A 448 -5.28 12.82 10.12
C ASP A 448 -4.87 13.53 11.40
N ILE A 449 -3.77 14.31 11.34
CA ILE A 449 -3.27 15.05 12.50
C ILE A 449 -4.31 16.05 12.96
N GLY A 450 -4.72 15.92 14.23
CA GLY A 450 -5.81 16.67 14.82
C GLY A 450 -7.19 16.00 14.66
N GLY A 451 -7.27 14.79 14.07
CA GLY A 451 -8.51 14.06 13.77
C GLY A 451 -9.27 14.64 12.58
N HIS A 452 -10.20 13.91 12.01
CA HIS A 452 -10.94 14.30 10.79
C HIS A 452 -12.26 15.04 11.11
N GLN A 453 -13.07 14.49 12.01
CA GLN A 453 -14.43 14.94 12.28
C GLN A 453 -14.73 15.07 13.79
N GLY A 454 -15.58 16.03 14.16
CA GLY A 454 -15.93 16.28 15.56
C GLY A 454 -16.76 17.55 15.73
N ASN A 455 -16.98 17.98 16.97
CA ASN A 455 -17.80 19.14 17.28
C ASN A 455 -16.98 20.45 17.41
N GLY A 456 -15.69 20.42 17.18
CA GLY A 456 -14.76 21.55 17.29
C GLY A 456 -13.34 21.04 17.51
N ILE A 457 -12.39 21.96 17.55
CA ILE A 457 -10.98 21.65 17.82
C ILE A 457 -10.60 22.22 19.19
N ASP A 458 -10.25 21.36 20.12
CA ASP A 458 -9.54 21.73 21.36
C ASP A 458 -8.10 22.10 21.01
N PRO A 459 -7.63 23.34 21.25
CA PRO A 459 -6.28 23.78 20.92
C PRO A 459 -5.19 22.89 21.57
N GLU A 460 -5.37 22.45 22.84
CA GLU A 460 -4.40 21.59 23.49
C GLU A 460 -4.33 20.22 22.81
N LEU A 461 -5.47 19.58 22.54
CA LEU A 461 -5.53 18.32 21.82
C LEU A 461 -4.82 18.42 20.45
N TYR A 462 -5.06 19.51 19.72
CA TYR A 462 -4.44 19.72 18.43
C TYR A 462 -2.92 19.90 18.53
N VAL A 463 -2.45 20.70 19.49
CA VAL A 463 -1.01 20.87 19.78
C VAL A 463 -0.37 19.51 20.11
N ARG A 464 -0.96 18.69 21.00
CA ARG A 464 -0.42 17.38 21.35
C ARG A 464 -0.40 16.43 20.16
N TRP A 465 -1.44 16.49 19.32
CA TRP A 465 -1.50 15.68 18.11
C TRP A 465 -0.45 16.11 17.08
N MET A 466 -0.22 17.43 16.94
CA MET A 466 0.83 17.96 16.08
C MET A 466 2.23 17.55 16.58
N GLN A 467 2.49 17.62 17.89
CA GLN A 467 3.75 17.16 18.49
C GLN A 467 4.01 15.67 18.18
N PHE A 468 2.99 14.82 18.30
CA PHE A 468 3.10 13.42 17.87
C PHE A 468 3.27 13.31 16.35
N GLY A 469 2.55 14.12 15.57
CA GLY A 469 2.62 14.16 14.13
C GLY A 469 4.01 14.52 13.59
N ALA A 470 4.70 15.45 14.25
CA ALA A 470 6.07 15.83 13.89
C ALA A 470 7.10 14.69 14.07
N LEU A 471 6.78 13.69 14.89
CA LEU A 471 7.57 12.46 15.06
C LEU A 471 7.03 11.28 14.26
N SER A 472 5.93 11.47 13.52
CA SER A 472 5.35 10.47 12.64
C SER A 472 6.01 10.51 11.26
N PRO A 473 6.01 9.41 10.50
CA PRO A 473 6.66 9.37 9.18
C PRO A 473 6.11 10.41 8.18
N ILE A 474 4.81 10.67 8.22
CA ILE A 474 4.15 11.65 7.34
C ILE A 474 3.45 12.69 8.20
N LEU A 475 3.83 13.94 8.03
CA LEU A 475 3.28 15.09 8.74
C LEU A 475 2.18 15.74 7.88
N ARG A 476 0.94 15.30 8.04
CA ARG A 476 -0.23 15.81 7.32
C ARG A 476 -1.36 16.18 8.27
N THR A 477 -1.74 17.46 8.32
CA THR A 477 -2.98 17.89 8.96
C THR A 477 -4.16 17.67 8.01
N HIS A 478 -5.32 17.29 8.53
CA HIS A 478 -6.53 17.12 7.73
C HIS A 478 -7.79 17.27 8.57
N SER A 479 -8.88 17.72 7.96
CA SER A 479 -10.21 17.80 8.58
C SER A 479 -11.31 17.74 7.52
N THR A 480 -12.52 17.36 7.94
CA THR A 480 -13.71 17.36 7.10
C THR A 480 -14.26 18.78 6.85
N LYS A 481 -15.25 18.88 5.96
CA LYS A 481 -15.89 20.11 5.49
C LYS A 481 -16.84 20.71 6.55
N GLN A 482 -16.27 21.18 7.64
CA GLN A 482 -16.97 21.89 8.71
C GLN A 482 -16.19 23.17 9.05
N ALA A 483 -16.91 24.31 9.19
CA ALA A 483 -16.28 25.62 9.38
C ALA A 483 -15.50 25.71 10.70
N ASN A 484 -15.97 25.05 11.76
CA ASN A 484 -15.35 25.04 13.08
C ASN A 484 -14.21 24.03 13.25
N LEU A 485 -13.76 23.37 12.17
CA LEU A 485 -12.65 22.43 12.18
C LEU A 485 -11.43 22.99 11.44
N ASN A 486 -11.18 24.27 11.60
CA ASN A 486 -9.99 24.93 11.05
C ASN A 486 -8.73 24.42 11.77
N LYS A 487 -7.71 24.10 10.99
CA LYS A 487 -6.39 23.65 11.50
C LYS A 487 -5.26 24.57 11.04
N GLU A 488 -5.60 25.67 10.46
CA GLU A 488 -4.67 26.73 10.10
C GLU A 488 -4.06 27.32 11.39
N PRO A 489 -2.73 27.24 11.61
CA PRO A 489 -2.11 27.65 12.86
C PRO A 489 -2.44 29.09 13.28
N TRP A 490 -2.56 29.99 12.31
CA TRP A 490 -2.87 31.42 12.54
C TRP A 490 -4.31 31.70 12.97
N THR A 491 -5.21 30.72 12.98
CA THR A 491 -6.58 30.87 13.49
C THR A 491 -6.70 30.66 15.00
N PHE A 492 -5.61 30.20 15.64
CA PHE A 492 -5.51 30.02 17.08
C PHE A 492 -4.87 31.25 17.75
N ASP A 493 -4.87 31.26 19.09
CA ASP A 493 -4.13 32.27 19.85
C ASP A 493 -2.61 32.19 19.54
N TYR A 494 -1.90 33.30 19.82
CA TYR A 494 -0.48 33.41 19.47
C TYR A 494 0.39 32.29 20.03
N LYS A 495 0.15 31.87 21.30
CA LYS A 495 0.92 30.81 21.97
C LYS A 495 0.70 29.47 21.27
N THR A 496 -0.55 29.15 20.97
CA THR A 496 -0.91 27.93 20.23
C THR A 496 -0.28 27.94 18.85
N CYS A 497 -0.38 29.04 18.12
CA CYS A 497 0.23 29.17 16.79
C CYS A 497 1.76 29.00 16.85
N ASP A 498 2.42 29.60 17.82
CA ASP A 498 3.88 29.51 17.99
C ASP A 498 4.36 28.07 18.28
N ILE A 499 3.58 27.29 19.03
CA ILE A 499 3.88 25.87 19.28
C ILE A 499 3.64 25.02 18.03
N LEU A 500 2.60 25.33 17.24
CA LEU A 500 2.28 24.59 16.02
C LEU A 500 3.31 24.81 14.89
N ARG A 501 3.91 26.00 14.85
CA ARG A 501 4.96 26.41 13.92
C ARG A 501 6.29 25.71 14.24
#